data_3e07996271a4ad1b285e7f208963b947
#
_entry.id   3e07996271a4ad1b285e7f208963b947
#
_cell.length_a   1.000
_cell.length_b   1.000
_cell.length_c   1.000
_cell.angle_alpha   90.00
_cell.angle_beta   90.00
_cell.angle_gamma   90.00
#
_symmetry.space_group_name_H-M   'P 1'
#
loop_
_entity.id
_entity.type
_entity.pdbx_description
1 polymer ?
#
loop_
_entity_poly.entity_id
_entity_poly.type
_entity_poly.pdbx_seq_one_letter_code
_entity_poly.pdbx_strand_id
1 'polypeptide(L)'
;TSRRDTFSFDEDEPPAICGHNHGPNPTEYALVALSGCLTTTLAVYASAKGYKLDSVTSHYEGDMDLRGFFGLDESIRRGYSNIHVSFDIQGELTEAQKHELIELAQKYSPVFDIVTHSVPVQLSLAELPSAEAA
;
A
#
# COMPACT_ATOMS: atom_id res chain seq x y z
N THR A 1 12.64 -3.74 -13.57
CA THR A 1 14.01 -3.32 -13.22
C THR A 1 14.49 -4.05 -12.00
N SER A 2 15.58 -4.84 -12.14
CA SER A 2 16.22 -5.48 -11.00
C SER A 2 17.10 -4.46 -10.27
N ARG A 3 17.00 -4.43 -8.94
CA ARG A 3 17.91 -3.68 -8.09
C ARG A 3 18.97 -4.62 -7.55
N ARG A 4 20.21 -4.13 -7.40
CA ARG A 4 21.32 -4.91 -6.83
C ARG A 4 21.38 -4.78 -5.31
N ASP A 5 20.87 -3.65 -4.80
CA ASP A 5 20.88 -3.37 -3.36
C ASP A 5 19.70 -4.05 -2.67
N THR A 6 19.94 -4.52 -1.47
CA THR A 6 18.91 -5.08 -0.59
C THR A 6 18.44 -4.01 0.40
N PHE A 7 17.17 -4.07 0.75
CA PHE A 7 16.57 -3.22 1.78
C PHE A 7 16.06 -4.11 2.90
N SER A 8 16.26 -3.67 4.13
CA SER A 8 15.74 -4.33 5.32
C SER A 8 14.57 -3.52 5.87
N PHE A 9 13.53 -4.20 6.29
CA PHE A 9 12.34 -3.59 6.88
C PHE A 9 12.04 -4.32 8.18
N ASP A 10 11.83 -3.55 9.24
CA ASP A 10 11.35 -4.10 10.50
C ASP A 10 9.82 -4.13 10.48
N GLU A 11 9.25 -5.24 10.88
CA GLU A 11 7.81 -5.36 11.10
C GLU A 11 7.54 -6.03 12.45
N ASP A 12 6.42 -5.71 13.04
CA ASP A 12 5.94 -6.36 14.26
C ASP A 12 4.43 -6.17 14.34
N GLU A 13 3.82 -6.93 15.21
CA GLU A 13 2.39 -6.81 15.48
C GLU A 13 2.15 -6.04 16.79
N PRO A 14 0.97 -5.44 16.97
CA PRO A 14 0.62 -4.83 18.23
C PRO A 14 0.41 -5.91 19.33
N PRO A 15 0.51 -5.52 20.61
CA PRO A 15 0.32 -6.47 21.72
C PRO A 15 -1.01 -7.23 21.71
N ALA A 16 -2.04 -6.64 21.12
CA ALA A 16 -3.35 -7.27 20.97
C ALA A 16 -3.33 -8.57 20.16
N ILE A 17 -2.31 -8.75 19.31
CA ILE A 17 -2.08 -9.97 18.51
C ILE A 17 -0.67 -10.51 18.72
N CYS A 18 -0.22 -10.45 19.97
CA CYS A 18 1.01 -11.06 20.47
C CYS A 18 2.33 -10.45 19.98
N GLY A 19 2.32 -9.25 19.45
CA GLY A 19 3.52 -8.52 19.09
C GLY A 19 4.05 -7.61 20.19
N HIS A 20 5.13 -6.91 19.93
CA HIS A 20 5.79 -5.98 20.84
C HIS A 20 5.77 -4.53 20.32
N ASN A 21 5.10 -4.29 19.18
CA ASN A 21 4.97 -2.96 18.57
C ASN A 21 6.33 -2.30 18.24
N HIS A 22 7.29 -3.08 17.75
CA HIS A 22 8.62 -2.59 17.37
C HIS A 22 8.66 -2.05 15.93
N GLY A 23 7.61 -2.22 15.16
CA GLY A 23 7.51 -1.72 13.79
C GLY A 23 6.07 -1.78 13.29
N PRO A 24 5.81 -1.23 12.09
CA PRO A 24 4.50 -1.37 11.46
C PRO A 24 4.16 -2.84 11.21
N ASN A 25 2.89 -3.17 11.27
CA ASN A 25 2.43 -4.50 10.92
C ASN A 25 2.29 -4.65 9.38
N PRO A 26 2.12 -5.88 8.85
CA PRO A 26 2.03 -6.10 7.40
C PRO A 26 0.92 -5.32 6.71
N THR A 27 -0.23 -5.14 7.34
CA THR A 27 -1.34 -4.39 6.76
C THR A 27 -1.08 -2.87 6.75
N GLU A 28 -0.35 -2.35 7.73
CA GLU A 28 0.14 -0.97 7.72
C GLU A 28 1.18 -0.76 6.61
N TYR A 29 2.05 -1.74 6.34
CA TYR A 29 2.96 -1.69 5.19
C TYR A 29 2.23 -1.64 3.86
N ALA A 30 1.06 -2.25 3.73
CA ALA A 30 0.23 -2.11 2.54
C ALA A 30 -0.23 -0.65 2.35
N LEU A 31 -0.58 0.05 3.44
CA LEU A 31 -0.89 1.49 3.40
C LEU A 31 0.34 2.33 3.05
N VAL A 32 1.52 1.98 3.56
CA VAL A 32 2.79 2.64 3.20
C VAL A 32 3.07 2.50 1.71
N ALA A 33 2.94 1.30 1.17
CA ALA A 33 3.12 1.05 -0.26
C ALA A 33 2.13 1.87 -1.11
N LEU A 34 0.87 1.90 -0.71
CA LEU A 34 -0.17 2.69 -1.37
C LEU A 34 0.17 4.17 -1.33
N SER A 35 0.61 4.70 -0.18
CA SER A 35 0.96 6.10 0.00
C SER A 35 2.11 6.53 -0.90
N GLY A 36 3.19 5.76 -0.93
CA GLY A 36 4.34 6.04 -1.77
C GLY A 36 4.00 6.04 -3.25
N CYS A 37 3.20 5.07 -3.68
CA CYS A 37 2.82 4.93 -5.07
C CYS A 37 1.86 6.03 -5.54
N LEU A 38 0.84 6.38 -4.76
CA LEU A 38 -0.06 7.48 -5.07
C LEU A 38 0.67 8.82 -5.13
N THR A 39 1.53 9.10 -4.16
CA THR A 39 2.31 10.34 -4.11
C THR A 39 3.27 10.44 -5.30
N THR A 40 4.00 9.39 -5.62
CA THR A 40 4.90 9.35 -6.78
C THR A 40 4.14 9.57 -8.08
N THR A 41 3.01 8.89 -8.27
CA THR A 41 2.19 9.02 -9.47
C THR A 41 1.66 10.45 -9.61
N LEU A 42 1.15 11.03 -8.51
CA LEU A 42 0.68 12.41 -8.48
C LEU A 42 1.79 13.39 -8.90
N ALA A 43 2.99 13.23 -8.34
CA ALA A 43 4.14 14.09 -8.64
C ALA A 43 4.59 13.97 -10.09
N VAL A 44 4.60 12.75 -10.65
CA VAL A 44 4.94 12.51 -12.06
C VAL A 44 3.96 13.24 -12.99
N TYR A 45 2.66 13.13 -12.73
CA TYR A 45 1.66 13.80 -13.57
C TYR A 45 1.63 15.32 -13.37
N ALA A 46 1.88 15.81 -12.15
CA ALA A 46 2.07 17.24 -11.92
C ALA A 46 3.22 17.81 -12.78
N SER A 47 4.35 17.11 -12.78
CA SER A 47 5.51 17.47 -13.58
C SER A 47 5.20 17.44 -15.09
N ALA A 48 4.55 16.39 -15.56
CA ALA A 48 4.19 16.24 -16.98
C ALA A 48 3.25 17.34 -17.47
N LYS A 49 2.36 17.84 -16.61
CA LYS A 49 1.44 18.93 -16.92
C LYS A 49 2.03 20.33 -16.69
N GLY A 50 3.25 20.42 -16.19
CA GLY A 50 3.88 21.68 -15.85
C GLY A 50 3.27 22.37 -14.62
N TYR A 51 2.58 21.63 -13.76
CA TYR A 51 2.02 22.15 -12.51
C TYR A 51 3.12 22.30 -11.47
N LYS A 52 3.13 23.45 -10.79
CA LYS A 52 4.12 23.73 -9.73
C LYS A 52 3.63 23.18 -8.40
N LEU A 53 4.13 22.00 -8.06
CA LEU A 53 3.83 21.30 -6.83
C LEU A 53 4.92 21.60 -5.80
N ASP A 54 4.55 22.14 -4.65
CA ASP A 54 5.48 22.42 -3.55
C ASP A 54 5.56 21.25 -2.58
N SER A 55 4.42 20.74 -2.15
CA SER A 55 4.37 19.60 -1.23
C SER A 55 3.08 18.82 -1.36
N VAL A 56 3.16 17.54 -1.01
CA VAL A 56 2.01 16.64 -0.85
C VAL A 56 2.13 15.96 0.50
N THR A 57 1.13 16.11 1.32
CA THR A 57 0.95 15.33 2.55
C THR A 57 -0.31 14.50 2.42
N SER A 58 -0.26 13.25 2.83
CA SER A 58 -1.42 12.38 2.77
C SER A 58 -1.59 11.59 4.07
N HIS A 59 -2.83 11.32 4.40
CA HIS A 59 -3.20 10.54 5.58
C HIS A 59 -4.02 9.32 5.14
N TYR A 60 -3.73 8.18 5.77
CA TYR A 60 -4.30 6.88 5.40
C TYR A 60 -4.90 6.23 6.63
N GLU A 61 -6.14 5.82 6.52
CA GLU A 61 -6.86 5.06 7.53
C GLU A 61 -7.48 3.82 6.90
N GLY A 62 -7.40 2.71 7.61
CA GLY A 62 -8.01 1.45 7.17
C GLY A 62 -8.72 0.77 8.31
N ASP A 63 -9.90 0.22 8.04
CA ASP A 63 -10.70 -0.54 8.98
C ASP A 63 -10.57 -2.03 8.71
N MET A 64 -10.29 -2.80 9.76
CA MET A 64 -10.16 -4.25 9.67
C MET A 64 -10.86 -4.93 10.84
N ASP A 65 -11.66 -5.94 10.56
CA ASP A 65 -12.30 -6.77 11.57
C ASP A 65 -11.50 -8.06 11.77
N LEU A 66 -10.85 -8.18 12.91
CA LEU A 66 -9.97 -9.32 13.21
C LEU A 66 -10.68 -10.67 13.25
N ARG A 67 -12.01 -10.70 13.39
CA ARG A 67 -12.76 -11.96 13.32
C ARG A 67 -12.60 -12.64 11.96
N GLY A 68 -12.45 -11.87 10.90
CA GLY A 68 -12.14 -12.39 9.56
C GLY A 68 -10.75 -13.03 9.51
N PHE A 69 -9.75 -12.34 10.05
CA PHE A 69 -8.38 -12.86 10.12
C PHE A 69 -8.28 -14.15 10.96
N PHE A 70 -8.93 -14.20 12.11
CA PHE A 70 -8.92 -15.38 12.98
C PHE A 70 -9.86 -16.51 12.52
N GLY A 71 -10.59 -16.32 11.43
CA GLY A 71 -11.51 -17.34 10.92
C GLY A 71 -12.72 -17.58 11.83
N LEU A 72 -13.09 -16.60 12.65
CA LEU A 72 -14.23 -16.72 13.57
C LEU A 72 -15.57 -16.51 12.87
N ASP A 73 -15.57 -15.83 11.75
CA ASP A 73 -16.75 -15.58 10.93
C ASP A 73 -16.35 -15.51 9.45
N GLU A 74 -16.78 -16.51 8.69
CA GLU A 74 -16.46 -16.63 7.25
C GLU A 74 -17.10 -15.54 6.40
N SER A 75 -18.13 -14.85 6.89
CA SER A 75 -18.77 -13.74 6.18
C SER A 75 -17.97 -12.45 6.27
N ILE A 76 -17.02 -12.37 7.18
CA ILE A 76 -16.19 -11.17 7.40
C ILE A 76 -14.92 -11.24 6.53
N ARG A 77 -14.66 -10.13 5.82
CA ARG A 77 -13.45 -9.97 5.01
C ARG A 77 -12.18 -10.07 5.89
N ARG A 78 -11.13 -10.75 5.39
CA ARG A 78 -9.87 -10.95 6.14
C ARG A 78 -9.02 -9.70 6.23
N GLY A 79 -9.04 -8.86 5.21
CA GLY A 79 -8.27 -7.63 5.14
C GLY A 79 -9.09 -6.38 5.43
N TYR A 80 -8.62 -5.25 4.95
CA TYR A 80 -9.35 -3.99 5.10
C TYR A 80 -10.74 -4.06 4.46
N SER A 81 -11.74 -3.62 5.21
CA SER A 81 -13.09 -3.42 4.69
C SER A 81 -13.22 -2.05 4.00
N ASN A 82 -12.39 -1.10 4.39
CA ASN A 82 -12.36 0.25 3.87
C ASN A 82 -10.97 0.85 4.06
N ILE A 83 -10.54 1.66 3.11
CA ILE A 83 -9.35 2.51 3.21
C ILE A 83 -9.77 3.91 2.82
N HIS A 84 -9.54 4.86 3.71
CA HIS A 84 -9.77 6.28 3.45
C HIS A 84 -8.43 6.99 3.29
N VAL A 85 -8.33 7.81 2.24
CA VAL A 85 -7.13 8.60 1.95
C VAL A 85 -7.50 10.05 1.79
N SER A 86 -6.81 10.95 2.50
CA SER A 86 -6.93 12.38 2.31
C SER A 86 -5.59 12.99 1.92
N PHE A 87 -5.64 13.98 1.03
CA PHE A 87 -4.46 14.68 0.53
C PHE A 87 -4.51 16.16 0.89
N ASP A 88 -3.38 16.69 1.33
CA ASP A 88 -3.08 18.12 1.37
C ASP A 88 -2.03 18.42 0.30
N ILE A 89 -2.43 19.15 -0.73
CA ILE A 89 -1.59 19.47 -1.89
C ILE A 89 -1.33 20.97 -1.86
N GLN A 90 -0.06 21.36 -1.76
CA GLN A 90 0.39 22.74 -1.76
C GLN A 90 1.16 23.05 -3.05
N GLY A 91 0.97 24.26 -3.57
CA GLY A 91 1.62 24.74 -4.79
C GLY A 91 0.79 25.79 -5.52
N GLU A 92 1.31 26.27 -6.64
CA GLU A 92 0.58 27.18 -7.53
C GLU A 92 -0.42 26.39 -8.39
N LEU A 93 -1.49 25.91 -7.77
CA LEU A 93 -2.50 25.02 -8.35
C LEU A 93 -3.89 25.52 -7.99
N THR A 94 -4.80 25.43 -8.95
CA THR A 94 -6.23 25.58 -8.67
C THR A 94 -6.77 24.35 -7.97
N GLU A 95 -7.91 24.49 -7.29
CA GLU A 95 -8.60 23.34 -6.70
C GLU A 95 -8.94 22.28 -7.75
N ALA A 96 -9.36 22.68 -8.94
CA ALA A 96 -9.62 21.77 -10.05
C ALA A 96 -8.37 20.98 -10.47
N GLN A 97 -7.20 21.63 -10.51
CA GLN A 97 -5.93 20.96 -10.84
C GLN A 97 -5.52 19.99 -9.74
N LYS A 98 -5.73 20.30 -8.46
CA LYS A 98 -5.48 19.36 -7.36
C LYS A 98 -6.36 18.13 -7.46
N HIS A 99 -7.64 18.29 -7.72
CA HIS A 99 -8.56 17.16 -7.95
C HIS A 99 -8.16 16.33 -9.17
N GLU A 100 -7.76 16.95 -10.26
CA GLU A 100 -7.26 16.27 -11.45
C GLU A 100 -6.05 15.38 -11.13
N LEU A 101 -5.09 15.88 -10.33
CA LEU A 101 -3.92 15.13 -9.93
C LEU A 101 -4.29 13.90 -9.08
N ILE A 102 -5.24 14.03 -8.18
CA ILE A 102 -5.76 12.91 -7.38
C ILE A 102 -6.41 11.86 -8.29
N GLU A 103 -7.22 12.27 -9.25
CA GLU A 103 -7.85 11.36 -10.22
C GLU A 103 -6.82 10.63 -11.08
N LEU A 104 -5.77 11.33 -11.51
CA LEU A 104 -4.67 10.72 -12.28
C LEU A 104 -3.86 9.74 -11.44
N ALA A 105 -3.59 10.08 -10.18
CA ALA A 105 -2.93 9.16 -9.26
C ALA A 105 -3.76 7.90 -9.05
N GLN A 106 -5.05 8.03 -8.83
CA GLN A 106 -5.99 6.92 -8.69
C GLN A 106 -6.02 6.05 -9.96
N LYS A 107 -6.02 6.66 -11.13
CA LYS A 107 -6.13 5.97 -12.41
C LYS A 107 -4.86 5.19 -12.78
N TYR A 108 -3.69 5.70 -12.44
CA TYR A 108 -2.41 5.19 -12.96
C TYR A 108 -1.46 4.63 -11.90
N SER A 109 -1.80 4.67 -10.61
CA SER A 109 -0.97 4.07 -9.57
C SER A 109 -1.03 2.54 -9.64
N PRO A 110 0.11 1.85 -9.85
CA PRO A 110 0.14 0.39 -9.84
C PRO A 110 -0.29 -0.23 -8.50
N VAL A 111 0.06 0.38 -7.37
CA VAL A 111 -0.34 -0.16 -6.07
C VAL A 111 -1.82 0.07 -5.82
N PHE A 112 -2.38 1.21 -6.25
CA PHE A 112 -3.82 1.43 -6.19
C PHE A 112 -4.57 0.36 -7.01
N ASP A 113 -4.07 0.02 -8.19
CA ASP A 113 -4.61 -1.06 -9.00
C ASP A 113 -4.60 -2.39 -8.26
N ILE A 114 -3.45 -2.77 -7.69
CA ILE A 114 -3.29 -4.01 -6.91
C ILE A 114 -4.28 -4.06 -5.73
N VAL A 115 -4.45 -2.95 -5.02
CA VAL A 115 -5.31 -2.89 -3.84
C VAL A 115 -6.79 -2.94 -4.19
N THR A 116 -7.20 -2.35 -5.32
CA THR A 116 -8.60 -2.25 -5.72
C THR A 116 -9.08 -3.35 -6.65
N HIS A 117 -8.15 -4.09 -7.26
CA HIS A 117 -8.43 -5.21 -8.15
C HIS A 117 -7.72 -6.47 -7.66
N SER A 118 -8.37 -7.60 -7.75
CA SER A 118 -7.75 -8.87 -7.37
C SER A 118 -6.65 -9.25 -8.36
N VAL A 119 -5.49 -9.65 -7.82
CA VAL A 119 -4.35 -10.13 -8.59
C VAL A 119 -4.16 -11.61 -8.28
N PRO A 120 -4.00 -12.48 -9.30
CA PRO A 120 -3.69 -13.89 -9.04
C PRO A 120 -2.37 -14.03 -8.27
N VAL A 121 -2.40 -14.76 -7.18
CA VAL A 121 -1.23 -15.10 -6.39
C VAL A 121 -1.14 -16.61 -6.26
N GLN A 122 -0.03 -17.19 -6.64
CA GLN A 122 0.21 -18.63 -6.56
C GLN A 122 1.18 -18.92 -5.42
N LEU A 123 0.79 -19.84 -4.54
CA LEU A 123 1.60 -20.31 -3.43
C LEU A 123 2.00 -21.74 -3.69
N SER A 124 3.27 -22.07 -3.46
CA SER A 124 3.77 -23.42 -3.60
C SER A 124 4.75 -23.76 -2.49
N LEU A 125 4.79 -25.01 -2.12
CA LEU A 125 5.83 -25.52 -1.26
C LEU A 125 7.11 -25.73 -2.09
N ALA A 126 8.23 -25.17 -1.62
CA ALA A 126 9.51 -25.43 -2.29
C ALA A 126 9.86 -26.92 -2.22
N GLU A 127 10.29 -27.50 -3.35
CA GLU A 127 10.81 -28.86 -3.37
C GLU A 127 12.16 -28.88 -2.65
N LEU A 128 12.29 -29.81 -1.68
CA LEU A 128 13.57 -30.06 -1.02
C LEU A 128 14.48 -30.84 -2.00
N PRO A 129 15.82 -30.57 -1.95
CA PRO A 129 16.76 -31.42 -2.67
C PRO A 129 16.54 -32.88 -2.28
N SER A 130 16.55 -33.83 -3.24
CA SER A 130 16.38 -35.22 -2.93
C SER A 130 17.57 -35.75 -2.08
N ALA A 131 17.30 -36.67 -1.15
CA ALA A 131 18.36 -37.28 -0.33
C ALA A 131 19.44 -37.98 -1.14
N GLU A 132 19.15 -38.37 -2.38
CA GLU A 132 20.09 -38.97 -3.33
C GLU A 132 21.08 -37.98 -3.93
N ALA A 133 20.83 -36.68 -3.82
CA ALA A 133 21.72 -35.62 -4.28
C ALA A 133 22.79 -35.23 -3.24
N ALA A 134 22.79 -35.87 -2.08
CA ALA A 134 23.74 -35.62 -1.00
C ALA A 134 24.98 -36.51 -1.13
#